data_318e3e7a3b9576c352dc8e6040cd843b
#
_entry.id   318e3e7a3b9576c352dc8e6040cd843b
#
_cell.length_a   1.000
_cell.length_b   1.000
_cell.length_c   1.000
_cell.angle_alpha   90.00
_cell.angle_beta   90.00
_cell.angle_gamma   90.00
#
_symmetry.space_group_name_H-M   'P 1'
#
loop_
_entity.id
_entity.type
_entity.pdbx_description
1 polymer ?
#
loop_
_entity_poly.entity_id
_entity_poly.type
_entity_poly.pdbx_seq_one_letter_code
_entity_poly.pdbx_strand_id
1 'polypeptide(L)'
;MNKRYINNFAIIGTGMVGTAIGFLLKKAGYKITAIVDKSPAALKRAQAYTGGEVFRSPQEAVRKADCILLTTPDDAISFACKEIALCPAIKNKFVFHMSGAGDLDILDAAKKAGTAIASIHPLQSFSSIDQAIKNIPGSYFAITADKKAQAPARNIVRDLGGIPFFISSNQKPLYHAAACIASNYLVALMNTVESIYQAIGLNEKDAKKAYLPLVYGSLRNIENSGSIPSLTGPIARGDSGTIKKHISAINKNLPQYSSLYSSLGLITVKVAQKKGTLNARQAKEINAILKGVKNEHAK
;
A
#
# COMPACT_ATOMS: atom_id res chain seq x y z
N MET A 1 13.61 -29.25 -13.87
CA MET A 1 13.97 -27.92 -13.39
C MET A 1 13.46 -26.91 -14.40
N ASN A 2 12.47 -26.09 -14.07
CA ASN A 2 12.01 -25.03 -14.96
C ASN A 2 13.14 -24.01 -15.15
N LYS A 3 13.52 -23.76 -16.40
CA LYS A 3 14.58 -22.80 -16.76
C LYS A 3 14.15 -21.40 -16.28
N ARG A 4 14.85 -20.83 -15.31
CA ARG A 4 14.60 -19.46 -14.87
C ARG A 4 14.99 -18.50 -16.00
N TYR A 5 14.09 -17.59 -16.38
CA TYR A 5 14.36 -16.55 -17.38
C TYR A 5 15.27 -15.44 -16.83
N ILE A 6 15.33 -15.29 -15.50
CA ILE A 6 16.05 -14.25 -14.77
C ILE A 6 16.86 -14.95 -13.67
N ASN A 7 18.15 -14.62 -13.57
CA ASN A 7 19.01 -15.11 -12.50
C ASN A 7 19.66 -13.96 -11.73
N ASN A 8 19.93 -12.84 -12.40
CA ASN A 8 20.69 -11.70 -11.90
C ASN A 8 19.82 -10.46 -11.84
N PHE A 9 19.82 -9.78 -10.70
CA PHE A 9 19.08 -8.53 -10.49
C PHE A 9 20.00 -7.35 -10.22
N ALA A 10 19.65 -6.20 -10.82
CA ALA A 10 20.12 -4.89 -10.39
C ALA A 10 18.95 -4.17 -9.69
N ILE A 11 19.23 -3.53 -8.56
CA ILE A 11 18.25 -2.76 -7.80
C ILE A 11 18.64 -1.29 -7.84
N ILE A 12 17.74 -0.46 -8.37
CA ILE A 12 17.91 1.00 -8.43
C ILE A 12 16.89 1.63 -7.49
N GLY A 13 17.41 2.25 -6.42
CA GLY A 13 16.64 2.69 -5.26
C GLY A 13 16.68 1.64 -4.14
N THR A 14 17.58 1.84 -3.17
CA THR A 14 17.81 0.90 -2.05
C THR A 14 17.15 1.37 -0.76
N GLY A 15 15.93 1.90 -0.90
CA GLY A 15 15.05 2.21 0.21
C GLY A 15 14.55 0.94 0.94
N MET A 16 13.47 1.06 1.71
CA MET A 16 12.91 -0.09 2.46
C MET A 16 12.44 -1.20 1.51
N VAL A 17 11.71 -0.85 0.46
CA VAL A 17 11.17 -1.81 -0.51
C VAL A 17 12.30 -2.51 -1.27
N GLY A 18 13.20 -1.75 -1.89
CA GLY A 18 14.29 -2.32 -2.69
C GLY A 18 15.21 -3.22 -1.89
N THR A 19 15.53 -2.84 -0.65
CA THR A 19 16.37 -3.64 0.25
C THR A 19 15.66 -4.93 0.68
N ALA A 20 14.39 -4.86 1.09
CA ALA A 20 13.64 -6.04 1.55
C ALA A 20 13.38 -7.04 0.40
N ILE A 21 12.98 -6.55 -0.76
CA ILE A 21 12.79 -7.37 -1.97
C ILE A 21 14.13 -8.00 -2.40
N GLY A 22 15.22 -7.22 -2.42
CA GLY A 22 16.55 -7.73 -2.76
C GLY A 22 17.02 -8.84 -1.81
N PHE A 23 16.77 -8.69 -0.50
CA PHE A 23 17.05 -9.74 0.47
C PHE A 23 16.25 -11.02 0.19
N LEU A 24 14.95 -10.89 -0.05
CA LEU A 24 14.08 -12.05 -0.32
C LEU A 24 14.42 -12.72 -1.65
N LEU A 25 14.75 -11.96 -2.69
CA LEU A 25 15.26 -12.51 -3.96
C LEU A 25 16.54 -13.32 -3.74
N LYS A 26 17.50 -12.78 -2.97
CA LYS A 26 18.74 -13.51 -2.61
C LYS A 26 18.40 -14.81 -1.85
N LYS A 27 17.50 -14.75 -0.88
CA LYS A 27 17.03 -15.93 -0.13
C LYS A 27 16.37 -16.96 -1.04
N ALA A 28 15.67 -16.53 -2.08
CA ALA A 28 15.06 -17.38 -3.11
C ALA A 28 16.07 -17.93 -4.15
N GLY A 29 17.35 -17.62 -4.00
CA GLY A 29 18.44 -18.14 -4.83
C GLY A 29 18.75 -17.31 -6.09
N TYR A 30 18.25 -16.07 -6.17
CA TYR A 30 18.67 -15.10 -7.19
C TYR A 30 19.95 -14.38 -6.77
N LYS A 31 20.71 -13.87 -7.75
CA LYS A 31 21.90 -13.04 -7.47
C LYS A 31 21.53 -11.57 -7.57
N ILE A 32 21.81 -10.80 -6.52
CA ILE A 32 21.77 -9.34 -6.60
C ILE A 32 23.17 -8.90 -7.02
N THR A 33 23.31 -8.60 -8.31
CA THR A 33 24.61 -8.29 -8.92
C THR A 33 24.98 -6.82 -8.82
N ALA A 34 23.98 -5.94 -8.68
CA ALA A 34 24.23 -4.51 -8.60
C ALA A 34 23.17 -3.81 -7.73
N ILE A 35 23.62 -2.80 -6.99
CA ILE A 35 22.75 -1.86 -6.27
C ILE A 35 23.15 -0.43 -6.56
N VAL A 36 22.16 0.46 -6.75
CA VAL A 36 22.36 1.88 -7.02
C VAL A 36 21.41 2.70 -6.17
N ASP A 37 21.92 3.74 -5.53
CA ASP A 37 21.13 4.74 -4.79
C ASP A 37 21.89 6.05 -4.71
N LYS A 38 21.19 7.15 -4.51
CA LYS A 38 21.78 8.48 -4.26
C LYS A 38 22.34 8.60 -2.84
N SER A 39 21.81 7.82 -1.88
CA SER A 39 22.19 7.84 -0.47
C SER A 39 23.27 6.81 -0.15
N PRO A 40 24.49 7.22 0.23
CA PRO A 40 25.54 6.29 0.68
C PRO A 40 25.11 5.42 1.87
N ALA A 41 24.31 5.99 2.78
CA ALA A 41 23.78 5.25 3.94
C ALA A 41 22.80 4.15 3.52
N ALA A 42 21.95 4.42 2.53
CA ALA A 42 21.02 3.43 1.98
C ALA A 42 21.80 2.31 1.26
N LEU A 43 22.83 2.64 0.48
CA LEU A 43 23.69 1.67 -0.19
C LEU A 43 24.42 0.75 0.80
N LYS A 44 25.07 1.32 1.83
CA LYS A 44 25.76 0.54 2.87
C LYS A 44 24.80 -0.43 3.56
N ARG A 45 23.61 0.03 3.92
CA ARG A 45 22.58 -0.80 4.52
C ARG A 45 22.12 -1.91 3.58
N ALA A 46 21.74 -1.56 2.35
CA ALA A 46 21.25 -2.54 1.37
C ALA A 46 22.32 -3.58 1.00
N GLN A 47 23.58 -3.20 0.91
CA GLN A 47 24.68 -4.12 0.66
C GLN A 47 24.79 -5.20 1.74
N ALA A 48 24.61 -4.84 3.01
CA ALA A 48 24.62 -5.80 4.12
C ALA A 48 23.50 -6.85 3.98
N TYR A 49 22.31 -6.47 3.51
CA TYR A 49 21.19 -7.39 3.31
C TYR A 49 21.33 -8.22 2.02
N THR A 50 21.68 -7.57 0.91
CA THR A 50 21.60 -8.16 -0.43
C THR A 50 22.91 -8.78 -0.90
N GLY A 51 24.05 -8.23 -0.47
CA GLY A 51 25.37 -8.58 -0.98
C GLY A 51 25.67 -8.03 -2.38
N GLY A 52 24.80 -7.15 -2.91
CA GLY A 52 24.99 -6.56 -4.25
C GLY A 52 26.19 -5.63 -4.30
N GLU A 53 26.89 -5.61 -5.46
CA GLU A 53 27.97 -4.67 -5.73
C GLU A 53 27.40 -3.25 -5.88
N VAL A 54 28.06 -2.27 -5.29
CA VAL A 54 27.64 -0.86 -5.35
C VAL A 54 28.14 -0.21 -6.64
N PHE A 55 27.22 0.35 -7.41
CA PHE A 55 27.54 1.15 -8.60
C PHE A 55 27.10 2.60 -8.43
N ARG A 56 27.83 3.52 -9.05
CA ARG A 56 27.51 4.95 -9.04
C ARG A 56 26.49 5.33 -10.12
N SER A 57 26.52 4.58 -11.23
CA SER A 57 25.68 4.83 -12.42
C SER A 57 24.67 3.70 -12.61
N PRO A 58 23.37 4.04 -12.83
CA PRO A 58 22.36 3.05 -13.21
C PRO A 58 22.73 2.26 -14.49
N GLN A 59 23.43 2.88 -15.46
CA GLN A 59 23.84 2.23 -16.71
C GLN A 59 24.88 1.13 -16.49
N GLU A 60 25.80 1.30 -15.51
CA GLU A 60 26.76 0.26 -15.14
C GLU A 60 26.05 -0.95 -14.53
N ALA A 61 25.09 -0.71 -13.65
CA ALA A 61 24.28 -1.75 -13.03
C ALA A 61 23.49 -2.59 -14.06
N VAL A 62 22.96 -1.96 -15.11
CA VAL A 62 22.24 -2.64 -16.20
C VAL A 62 23.09 -3.74 -16.85
N ARG A 63 24.39 -3.54 -17.03
CA ARG A 63 25.27 -4.52 -17.67
C ARG A 63 25.39 -5.82 -16.89
N LYS A 64 25.16 -5.79 -15.59
CA LYS A 64 25.37 -6.90 -14.65
C LYS A 64 24.14 -7.75 -14.40
N ALA A 65 22.96 -7.36 -14.91
CA ALA A 65 21.69 -8.00 -14.55
C ALA A 65 20.87 -8.45 -15.75
N ASP A 66 19.99 -9.41 -15.53
CA ASP A 66 18.94 -9.84 -16.48
C ASP A 66 17.65 -9.04 -16.26
N CYS A 67 17.42 -8.63 -15.01
CA CYS A 67 16.27 -7.84 -14.58
C CYS A 67 16.70 -6.64 -13.74
N ILE A 68 16.17 -5.48 -14.07
CA ILE A 68 16.38 -4.22 -13.36
C ILE A 68 15.12 -3.91 -12.57
N LEU A 69 15.22 -3.81 -11.24
CA LEU A 69 14.15 -3.38 -10.34
C LEU A 69 14.31 -1.88 -10.05
N LEU A 70 13.31 -1.10 -10.42
CA LEU A 70 13.20 0.31 -10.07
C LEU A 70 12.33 0.43 -8.80
N THR A 71 12.97 0.71 -7.67
CA THR A 71 12.37 0.83 -6.34
C THR A 71 12.67 2.19 -5.71
N THR A 72 12.91 3.19 -6.57
CA THR A 72 12.96 4.62 -6.23
C THR A 72 11.57 5.14 -5.85
N PRO A 73 11.44 6.33 -5.22
CA PRO A 73 10.15 7.01 -5.10
C PRO A 73 9.43 7.14 -6.44
N ASP A 74 8.11 7.16 -6.41
CA ASP A 74 7.26 7.09 -7.62
C ASP A 74 7.58 8.17 -8.66
N ASP A 75 7.84 9.40 -8.21
CA ASP A 75 8.22 10.54 -9.04
C ASP A 75 9.60 10.39 -9.72
N ALA A 76 10.46 9.55 -9.17
CA ALA A 76 11.80 9.30 -9.69
C ALA A 76 11.87 8.08 -10.63
N ILE A 77 10.85 7.22 -10.69
CA ILE A 77 10.90 5.99 -11.51
C ILE A 77 11.07 6.29 -13.00
N SER A 78 10.31 7.24 -13.53
CA SER A 78 10.40 7.61 -14.96
C SER A 78 11.78 8.16 -15.31
N PHE A 79 12.39 8.96 -14.42
CA PHE A 79 13.74 9.45 -14.60
C PHE A 79 14.76 8.30 -14.60
N ALA A 80 14.72 7.44 -13.59
CA ALA A 80 15.62 6.28 -13.51
C ALA A 80 15.45 5.35 -14.72
N CYS A 81 14.22 5.17 -15.21
CA CYS A 81 13.93 4.40 -16.41
C CYS A 81 14.61 5.01 -17.66
N LYS A 82 14.55 6.33 -17.83
CA LYS A 82 15.24 7.02 -18.93
C LYS A 82 16.76 6.82 -18.87
N GLU A 83 17.34 6.95 -17.68
CA GLU A 83 18.79 6.76 -17.48
C GLU A 83 19.24 5.35 -17.87
N ILE A 84 18.53 4.30 -17.43
CA ILE A 84 18.90 2.93 -17.79
C ILE A 84 18.67 2.62 -19.26
N ALA A 85 17.67 3.25 -19.89
CA ALA A 85 17.35 3.06 -21.29
C ALA A 85 18.46 3.55 -22.26
N LEU A 86 19.32 4.46 -21.80
CA LEU A 86 20.51 4.92 -22.55
C LEU A 86 21.59 3.84 -22.67
N CYS A 87 21.56 2.78 -21.86
CA CYS A 87 22.52 1.70 -21.95
C CYS A 87 22.16 0.70 -23.05
N PRO A 88 22.96 0.53 -24.13
CA PRO A 88 22.62 -0.43 -25.19
C PRO A 88 22.47 -1.87 -24.71
N ALA A 89 23.13 -2.23 -23.59
CA ALA A 89 23.03 -3.56 -22.98
C ALA A 89 21.68 -3.85 -22.32
N ILE A 90 20.75 -2.90 -22.31
CA ILE A 90 19.40 -3.10 -21.73
C ILE A 90 18.48 -3.95 -22.64
N LYS A 91 18.75 -4.00 -23.91
CA LYS A 91 17.96 -4.75 -24.89
C LYS A 91 17.77 -6.21 -24.46
N ASN A 92 16.56 -6.72 -24.61
CA ASN A 92 16.13 -8.07 -24.24
C ASN A 92 16.17 -8.37 -22.71
N LYS A 93 16.37 -7.37 -21.86
CA LYS A 93 16.26 -7.51 -20.41
C LYS A 93 14.83 -7.24 -19.92
N PHE A 94 14.64 -7.43 -18.62
CA PHE A 94 13.41 -7.11 -17.93
C PHE A 94 13.60 -5.84 -17.09
N VAL A 95 12.60 -4.96 -17.12
CA VAL A 95 12.59 -3.75 -16.27
C VAL A 95 11.28 -3.72 -15.52
N PHE A 96 11.35 -3.81 -14.20
CA PHE A 96 10.18 -3.85 -13.33
C PHE A 96 10.23 -2.72 -12.32
N HIS A 97 9.06 -2.21 -11.93
CA HIS A 97 8.92 -1.28 -10.81
C HIS A 97 7.94 -1.81 -9.78
N MET A 98 7.99 -1.22 -8.56
CA MET A 98 7.19 -1.65 -7.41
C MET A 98 6.11 -0.63 -7.00
N SER A 99 5.89 0.44 -7.78
CA SER A 99 4.86 1.44 -7.49
C SER A 99 3.45 0.85 -7.61
N GLY A 100 2.60 1.18 -6.64
CA GLY A 100 1.18 0.85 -6.68
C GLY A 100 0.35 1.76 -7.57
N ALA A 101 0.74 3.03 -7.66
CA ALA A 101 0.06 4.05 -8.46
C ALA A 101 0.58 4.10 -9.90
N GLY A 102 1.91 3.97 -10.09
CA GLY A 102 2.53 4.05 -11.41
C GLY A 102 2.11 2.92 -12.32
N ASP A 103 1.86 3.23 -13.59
CA ASP A 103 1.53 2.24 -14.62
C ASP A 103 2.74 1.91 -15.50
N LEU A 104 2.54 1.17 -16.58
CA LEU A 104 3.62 0.75 -17.50
C LEU A 104 4.18 1.91 -18.31
N ASP A 105 3.46 3.00 -18.51
CA ASP A 105 3.88 4.19 -19.24
C ASP A 105 5.14 4.84 -18.65
N ILE A 106 5.31 4.77 -17.33
CA ILE A 106 6.53 5.28 -16.67
C ILE A 106 7.79 4.49 -17.06
N LEU A 107 7.64 3.31 -17.69
CA LEU A 107 8.70 2.46 -18.21
C LEU A 107 8.84 2.55 -19.75
N ASP A 108 8.16 3.47 -20.43
CA ASP A 108 8.15 3.57 -21.88
C ASP A 108 9.54 3.71 -22.51
N ALA A 109 10.47 4.40 -21.83
CA ALA A 109 11.85 4.53 -22.32
C ALA A 109 12.55 3.16 -22.41
N ALA A 110 12.42 2.33 -21.38
CA ALA A 110 12.97 0.98 -21.38
C ALA A 110 12.26 0.08 -22.40
N LYS A 111 10.93 0.18 -22.51
CA LYS A 111 10.16 -0.56 -23.52
C LYS A 111 10.62 -0.25 -24.94
N LYS A 112 10.80 1.04 -25.28
CA LYS A 112 11.33 1.49 -26.59
C LYS A 112 12.76 1.00 -26.82
N ALA A 113 13.56 0.82 -25.76
CA ALA A 113 14.90 0.23 -25.82
C ALA A 113 14.90 -1.31 -25.97
N GLY A 114 13.71 -1.94 -26.09
CA GLY A 114 13.56 -3.37 -26.39
C GLY A 114 13.52 -4.28 -25.16
N THR A 115 13.11 -3.77 -24.00
CA THR A 115 12.90 -4.57 -22.79
C THR A 115 11.47 -5.09 -22.67
N ALA A 116 11.27 -6.11 -21.84
CA ALA A 116 9.95 -6.51 -21.33
C ALA A 116 9.71 -5.82 -19.98
N ILE A 117 8.56 -5.19 -19.81
CA ILE A 117 8.27 -4.35 -18.66
C ILE A 117 7.12 -4.87 -17.79
N ALA A 118 7.20 -4.63 -16.47
CA ALA A 118 6.13 -4.91 -15.55
C ALA A 118 6.11 -3.95 -14.34
N SER A 119 4.92 -3.78 -13.79
CA SER A 119 4.68 -3.30 -12.43
C SER A 119 4.37 -4.51 -11.55
N ILE A 120 5.06 -4.63 -10.40
CA ILE A 120 4.87 -5.69 -9.42
C ILE A 120 4.72 -5.03 -8.05
N HIS A 121 3.50 -4.71 -7.66
CA HIS A 121 3.26 -3.96 -6.41
C HIS A 121 2.89 -4.90 -5.26
N PRO A 122 3.74 -5.01 -4.22
CA PRO A 122 3.40 -5.74 -2.99
C PRO A 122 2.32 -4.99 -2.22
N LEU A 123 1.19 -5.63 -1.95
CA LEU A 123 0.10 -5.07 -1.15
C LEU A 123 0.44 -5.22 0.33
N GLN A 124 1.40 -4.42 0.81
CA GLN A 124 1.93 -4.48 2.17
C GLN A 124 2.45 -3.10 2.61
N SER A 125 2.50 -2.87 3.93
CA SER A 125 3.11 -1.68 4.52
C SER A 125 4.59 -1.91 4.84
N PHE A 126 5.41 -0.88 4.62
CA PHE A 126 6.86 -0.93 4.78
C PHE A 126 7.32 0.08 5.85
N SER A 127 7.17 -0.27 7.12
CA SER A 127 7.61 0.57 8.25
C SER A 127 9.10 0.41 8.58
N SER A 128 9.66 -0.78 8.32
CA SER A 128 11.09 -1.10 8.42
C SER A 128 11.45 -2.24 7.48
N ILE A 129 12.74 -2.40 7.18
CA ILE A 129 13.23 -3.47 6.31
C ILE A 129 12.94 -4.85 6.92
N ASP A 130 13.26 -5.04 8.21
CA ASP A 130 13.06 -6.33 8.88
C ASP A 130 11.58 -6.72 8.97
N GLN A 131 10.70 -5.75 9.21
CA GLN A 131 9.26 -6.00 9.22
C GLN A 131 8.74 -6.31 7.80
N ALA A 132 9.24 -5.61 6.78
CA ALA A 132 8.92 -5.88 5.39
C ALA A 132 9.33 -7.31 4.97
N ILE A 133 10.55 -7.74 5.33
CA ILE A 133 11.04 -9.09 5.06
C ILE A 133 10.12 -10.17 5.68
N LYS A 134 9.58 -9.91 6.87
CA LYS A 134 8.65 -10.83 7.55
C LYS A 134 7.26 -10.84 6.92
N ASN A 135 6.77 -9.68 6.48
CA ASN A 135 5.38 -9.49 6.05
C ASN A 135 5.16 -9.74 4.54
N ILE A 136 6.19 -9.63 3.70
CA ILE A 136 6.08 -9.86 2.26
C ILE A 136 5.64 -11.28 1.92
N PRO A 137 6.20 -12.37 2.51
CA PRO A 137 5.67 -13.71 2.29
C PRO A 137 4.20 -13.82 2.76
N GLY A 138 3.36 -14.41 1.91
CA GLY A 138 1.91 -14.48 2.11
C GLY A 138 1.13 -13.24 1.63
N SER A 139 1.81 -12.13 1.32
CA SER A 139 1.13 -10.93 0.79
C SER A 139 0.72 -11.11 -0.67
N TYR A 140 -0.37 -10.45 -1.05
CA TYR A 140 -0.78 -10.35 -2.45
C TYR A 140 0.09 -9.33 -3.20
N PHE A 141 0.34 -9.62 -4.48
CA PHE A 141 1.06 -8.74 -5.39
C PHE A 141 0.23 -8.45 -6.63
N ALA A 142 -0.08 -7.19 -6.88
CA ALA A 142 -0.72 -6.79 -8.11
C ALA A 142 0.33 -6.68 -9.24
N ILE A 143 0.06 -7.35 -10.35
CA ILE A 143 0.92 -7.38 -11.52
C ILE A 143 0.20 -6.74 -12.70
N THR A 144 0.84 -5.75 -13.33
CA THR A 144 0.53 -5.26 -14.67
C THR A 144 1.77 -5.46 -15.52
N ALA A 145 1.68 -6.16 -16.65
CA ALA A 145 2.87 -6.58 -17.39
C ALA A 145 2.63 -6.74 -18.88
N ASP A 146 3.66 -6.45 -19.69
CA ASP A 146 3.73 -6.87 -21.09
C ASP A 146 3.64 -8.40 -21.18
N LYS A 147 3.13 -8.91 -22.32
CA LYS A 147 2.97 -10.35 -22.55
C LYS A 147 4.24 -11.17 -22.24
N LYS A 148 5.41 -10.68 -22.63
CA LYS A 148 6.72 -11.33 -22.35
C LYS A 148 7.12 -11.31 -20.88
N ALA A 149 6.65 -10.32 -20.12
CA ALA A 149 7.00 -10.13 -18.70
C ALA A 149 6.04 -10.86 -17.75
N GLN A 150 4.85 -11.30 -18.19
CA GLN A 150 3.84 -11.90 -17.31
C GLN A 150 4.34 -13.14 -16.54
N ALA A 151 4.94 -14.09 -17.26
CA ALA A 151 5.42 -15.31 -16.62
C ALA A 151 6.62 -15.05 -15.67
N PRO A 152 7.66 -14.28 -16.07
CA PRO A 152 8.73 -13.88 -15.17
C PRO A 152 8.23 -13.13 -13.94
N ALA A 153 7.34 -12.15 -14.09
CA ALA A 153 6.79 -11.38 -12.97
C ALA A 153 6.03 -12.28 -11.97
N ARG A 154 5.17 -13.19 -12.48
CA ARG A 154 4.46 -14.17 -11.66
C ARG A 154 5.41 -15.07 -10.88
N ASN A 155 6.46 -15.58 -11.53
CA ASN A 155 7.42 -16.48 -10.90
C ASN A 155 8.20 -15.77 -9.80
N ILE A 156 8.67 -14.55 -10.04
CA ILE A 156 9.35 -13.72 -9.03
C ILE A 156 8.44 -13.55 -7.81
N VAL A 157 7.18 -13.19 -7.97
CA VAL A 157 6.25 -13.03 -6.85
C VAL A 157 6.11 -14.32 -6.04
N ARG A 158 5.97 -15.46 -6.72
CA ARG A 158 5.89 -16.77 -6.04
C ARG A 158 7.18 -17.13 -5.30
N ASP A 159 8.32 -16.84 -5.90
CA ASP A 159 9.63 -17.09 -5.29
C ASP A 159 9.89 -16.16 -4.08
N LEU A 160 9.26 -14.98 -4.03
CA LEU A 160 9.22 -14.12 -2.84
C LEU A 160 8.25 -14.63 -1.75
N GLY A 161 7.55 -15.75 -1.99
CA GLY A 161 6.49 -16.27 -1.11
C GLY A 161 5.17 -15.50 -1.21
N GLY A 162 5.02 -14.62 -2.20
CA GLY A 162 3.81 -13.83 -2.40
C GLY A 162 2.75 -14.51 -3.28
N ILE A 163 1.56 -13.94 -3.30
CA ILE A 163 0.41 -14.42 -4.07
C ILE A 163 0.19 -13.46 -5.26
N PRO A 164 0.50 -13.87 -6.50
CA PRO A 164 0.37 -12.99 -7.66
C PRO A 164 -1.08 -12.92 -8.16
N PHE A 165 -1.56 -11.72 -8.49
CA PHE A 165 -2.77 -11.51 -9.27
C PHE A 165 -2.56 -10.41 -10.31
N PHE A 166 -3.25 -10.51 -11.44
CA PHE A 166 -3.10 -9.57 -12.53
C PHE A 166 -4.21 -8.54 -12.51
N ILE A 167 -3.82 -7.29 -12.73
CA ILE A 167 -4.73 -6.16 -12.97
C ILE A 167 -4.32 -5.44 -14.26
N SER A 168 -5.29 -4.84 -14.92
CA SER A 168 -5.02 -3.98 -16.09
C SER A 168 -4.64 -2.57 -15.66
N SER A 169 -4.01 -1.81 -16.56
CA SER A 169 -3.61 -0.42 -16.34
C SER A 169 -4.75 0.46 -15.84
N ASN A 170 -5.94 0.33 -16.44
CA ASN A 170 -7.12 1.10 -16.04
C ASN A 170 -7.69 0.74 -14.64
N GLN A 171 -7.33 -0.40 -14.09
CA GLN A 171 -7.73 -0.83 -12.74
C GLN A 171 -6.77 -0.34 -11.65
N LYS A 172 -5.52 0.01 -12.00
CA LYS A 172 -4.50 0.40 -11.00
C LYS A 172 -4.92 1.57 -10.11
N PRO A 173 -5.50 2.67 -10.61
CA PRO A 173 -5.87 3.78 -9.74
C PRO A 173 -6.89 3.37 -8.66
N LEU A 174 -7.91 2.59 -9.04
CA LEU A 174 -8.92 2.11 -8.08
C LEU A 174 -8.33 1.09 -7.09
N TYR A 175 -7.50 0.18 -7.58
CA TYR A 175 -6.76 -0.76 -6.74
C TYR A 175 -5.88 -0.04 -5.71
N HIS A 176 -5.10 0.96 -6.13
CA HIS A 176 -4.22 1.69 -5.23
C HIS A 176 -5.00 2.56 -4.23
N ALA A 177 -6.12 3.15 -4.66
CA ALA A 177 -7.03 3.85 -3.75
C ALA A 177 -7.56 2.94 -2.64
N ALA A 178 -7.93 1.70 -2.97
CA ALA A 178 -8.35 0.71 -1.96
C ALA A 178 -7.21 0.36 -0.99
N ALA A 179 -5.98 0.20 -1.48
CA ALA A 179 -4.80 -0.02 -0.65
C ALA A 179 -4.53 1.16 0.31
N CYS A 180 -4.65 2.40 -0.18
CA CYS A 180 -4.51 3.61 0.63
C CYS A 180 -5.59 3.67 1.73
N ILE A 181 -6.83 3.34 1.42
CA ILE A 181 -7.91 3.29 2.42
C ILE A 181 -7.60 2.25 3.50
N ALA A 182 -7.17 1.05 3.09
CA ALA A 182 -6.89 -0.05 4.01
C ALA A 182 -5.66 0.17 4.91
N SER A 183 -4.70 1.00 4.50
CA SER A 183 -3.43 1.22 5.19
C SER A 183 -3.27 2.67 5.66
N ASN A 184 -3.04 3.59 4.73
CA ASN A 184 -2.71 4.97 5.07
C ASN A 184 -3.85 5.69 5.80
N TYR A 185 -5.10 5.52 5.32
CA TYR A 185 -6.26 6.15 5.96
C TYR A 185 -6.62 5.49 7.29
N LEU A 186 -6.32 4.19 7.47
CA LEU A 186 -6.41 3.58 8.79
C LEU A 186 -5.49 4.28 9.80
N VAL A 187 -4.24 4.59 9.42
CA VAL A 187 -3.31 5.33 10.29
C VAL A 187 -3.86 6.73 10.61
N ALA A 188 -4.37 7.45 9.60
CA ALA A 188 -4.97 8.77 9.81
C ALA A 188 -6.21 8.70 10.73
N LEU A 189 -7.02 7.66 10.57
CA LEU A 189 -8.17 7.42 11.44
C LEU A 189 -7.74 7.15 12.89
N MET A 190 -6.69 6.35 13.10
CA MET A 190 -6.15 6.11 14.46
C MET A 190 -5.61 7.39 15.09
N ASN A 191 -4.93 8.26 14.33
CA ASN A 191 -4.50 9.56 14.82
C ASN A 191 -5.69 10.45 15.23
N THR A 192 -6.80 10.39 14.48
CA THR A 192 -8.05 11.08 14.87
C THR A 192 -8.61 10.53 16.19
N VAL A 193 -8.62 9.20 16.35
CA VAL A 193 -9.06 8.56 17.61
C VAL A 193 -8.18 8.99 18.78
N GLU A 194 -6.87 9.04 18.60
CA GLU A 194 -5.92 9.55 19.62
C GLU A 194 -6.25 10.99 20.03
N SER A 195 -6.49 11.87 19.05
CA SER A 195 -6.86 13.26 19.31
C SER A 195 -8.17 13.39 20.11
N ILE A 196 -9.16 12.54 19.84
CA ILE A 196 -10.42 12.51 20.60
C ILE A 196 -10.18 12.05 22.04
N TYR A 197 -9.39 11.01 22.26
CA TYR A 197 -9.05 10.56 23.62
C TYR A 197 -8.24 11.58 24.39
N GLN A 198 -7.34 12.29 23.74
CA GLN A 198 -6.58 13.39 24.36
C GLN A 198 -7.50 14.56 24.78
N ALA A 199 -8.51 14.89 23.97
CA ALA A 199 -9.47 15.93 24.32
C ALA A 199 -10.34 15.61 25.55
N ILE A 200 -10.43 14.35 25.95
CA ILE A 200 -11.08 13.91 27.18
C ILE A 200 -10.10 13.62 28.33
N GLY A 201 -8.82 14.01 28.17
CA GLY A 201 -7.83 13.98 29.24
C GLY A 201 -6.88 12.79 29.27
N LEU A 202 -6.93 11.85 28.31
CA LEU A 202 -5.93 10.79 28.21
C LEU A 202 -4.64 11.31 27.58
N ASN A 203 -3.49 10.93 28.10
CA ASN A 203 -2.23 11.15 27.40
C ASN A 203 -2.10 10.18 26.21
N GLU A 204 -1.16 10.45 25.29
CA GLU A 204 -0.94 9.65 24.07
C GLU A 204 -0.75 8.16 24.35
N LYS A 205 0.06 7.82 25.36
CA LYS A 205 0.37 6.43 25.72
C LYS A 205 -0.87 5.67 26.19
N ASP A 206 -1.70 6.31 27.00
CA ASP A 206 -2.90 5.69 27.57
C ASP A 206 -4.04 5.67 26.54
N ALA A 207 -4.19 6.71 25.71
CA ALA A 207 -5.08 6.69 24.56
C ALA A 207 -4.81 5.47 23.67
N LYS A 208 -3.55 5.26 23.29
CA LYS A 208 -3.13 4.12 22.46
C LYS A 208 -3.45 2.77 23.10
N LYS A 209 -3.20 2.61 24.41
CA LYS A 209 -3.54 1.39 25.14
C LYS A 209 -5.05 1.15 25.19
N ALA A 210 -5.85 2.21 25.28
CA ALA A 210 -7.29 2.12 25.36
C ALA A 210 -7.94 1.63 24.06
N TYR A 211 -7.54 2.21 22.90
CA TYR A 211 -8.23 1.91 21.65
C TYR A 211 -7.66 0.70 20.87
N LEU A 212 -6.36 0.38 20.98
CA LEU A 212 -5.77 -0.72 20.19
C LEU A 212 -6.45 -2.08 20.40
N PRO A 213 -6.82 -2.50 21.64
CA PRO A 213 -7.55 -3.75 21.83
C PRO A 213 -8.89 -3.77 21.09
N LEU A 214 -9.60 -2.63 21.03
CA LEU A 214 -10.87 -2.48 20.29
C LEU A 214 -10.64 -2.61 18.77
N VAL A 215 -9.58 -1.98 18.24
CA VAL A 215 -9.21 -2.07 16.82
C VAL A 215 -8.89 -3.52 16.44
N TYR A 216 -8.02 -4.19 17.21
CA TYR A 216 -7.69 -5.60 16.97
C TYR A 216 -8.91 -6.52 17.08
N GLY A 217 -9.81 -6.26 18.02
CA GLY A 217 -11.10 -6.98 18.12
C GLY A 217 -11.94 -6.82 16.86
N SER A 218 -12.05 -5.60 16.34
CA SER A 218 -12.77 -5.32 15.11
C SER A 218 -12.14 -6.00 13.89
N LEU A 219 -10.80 -5.96 13.77
CA LEU A 219 -10.08 -6.63 12.68
C LEU A 219 -10.26 -8.15 12.72
N ARG A 220 -10.16 -8.78 13.90
CA ARG A 220 -10.44 -10.22 14.06
C ARG A 220 -11.89 -10.58 13.69
N ASN A 221 -12.87 -9.76 14.04
CA ASN A 221 -14.24 -9.99 13.65
C ASN A 221 -14.41 -9.93 12.13
N ILE A 222 -13.77 -8.96 11.48
CA ILE A 222 -13.78 -8.84 10.01
C ILE A 222 -13.11 -10.04 9.36
N GLU A 223 -11.99 -10.51 9.88
CA GLU A 223 -11.28 -11.68 9.40
C GLU A 223 -12.14 -12.94 9.47
N ASN A 224 -12.84 -13.15 10.56
CA ASN A 224 -13.64 -14.34 10.81
C ASN A 224 -14.99 -14.35 10.08
N SER A 225 -15.64 -13.19 9.94
CA SER A 225 -17.05 -13.10 9.51
C SER A 225 -17.28 -12.15 8.33
N GLY A 226 -16.26 -11.41 7.90
CA GLY A 226 -16.41 -10.35 6.89
C GLY A 226 -16.88 -9.02 7.48
N SER A 227 -16.80 -7.95 6.70
CA SER A 227 -17.05 -6.58 7.17
C SER A 227 -18.52 -6.31 7.53
N ILE A 228 -19.47 -6.84 6.75
CA ILE A 228 -20.91 -6.58 6.97
C ILE A 228 -21.40 -7.21 8.28
N PRO A 229 -21.20 -8.53 8.53
CA PRO A 229 -21.63 -9.15 9.78
C PRO A 229 -20.91 -8.59 11.03
N SER A 230 -19.70 -8.08 10.87
CA SER A 230 -18.89 -7.55 11.99
C SER A 230 -19.35 -6.17 12.48
N LEU A 231 -20.20 -5.47 11.74
CA LEU A 231 -20.67 -4.15 12.15
C LEU A 231 -21.49 -4.21 13.44
N THR A 232 -21.09 -3.40 14.43
CA THR A 232 -21.79 -3.18 15.71
C THR A 232 -21.94 -1.67 15.95
N GLY A 233 -22.40 -1.29 17.13
CA GLY A 233 -22.46 0.11 17.57
C GLY A 233 -23.82 0.79 17.33
N PRO A 234 -23.91 2.12 17.64
CA PRO A 234 -25.19 2.83 17.70
C PRO A 234 -25.90 2.91 16.35
N ILE A 235 -25.17 3.10 15.24
CA ILE A 235 -25.79 3.14 13.90
C ILE A 235 -26.40 1.77 13.56
N ALA A 236 -25.71 0.68 13.85
CA ALA A 236 -26.24 -0.66 13.60
C ALA A 236 -27.52 -0.97 14.41
N ARG A 237 -27.68 -0.34 15.58
CA ARG A 237 -28.88 -0.47 16.43
C ARG A 237 -29.97 0.57 16.15
N GLY A 238 -29.74 1.52 15.24
CA GLY A 238 -30.67 2.61 14.97
C GLY A 238 -30.78 3.67 16.06
N ASP A 239 -29.75 3.81 16.91
CA ASP A 239 -29.71 4.73 18.06
C ASP A 239 -29.37 6.16 17.61
N SER A 240 -30.38 6.87 17.11
CA SER A 240 -30.26 8.25 16.66
C SER A 240 -29.91 9.24 17.79
N GLY A 241 -30.33 8.93 19.02
CA GLY A 241 -30.03 9.76 20.21
C GLY A 241 -28.54 9.81 20.50
N THR A 242 -27.87 8.67 20.50
CA THR A 242 -26.40 8.57 20.68
C THR A 242 -25.66 9.30 19.54
N ILE A 243 -26.09 9.16 18.29
CA ILE A 243 -25.48 9.86 17.15
C ILE A 243 -25.55 11.38 17.32
N LYS A 244 -26.70 11.93 17.73
CA LYS A 244 -26.85 13.37 18.03
C LYS A 244 -25.89 13.84 19.09
N LYS A 245 -25.73 13.08 20.19
CA LYS A 245 -24.78 13.40 21.27
C LYS A 245 -23.34 13.40 20.78
N HIS A 246 -22.94 12.42 19.96
CA HIS A 246 -21.59 12.37 19.38
C HIS A 246 -21.29 13.58 18.51
N ILE A 247 -22.20 13.93 17.59
CA ILE A 247 -22.04 15.09 16.71
C ILE A 247 -21.94 16.37 17.52
N SER A 248 -22.82 16.58 18.51
CA SER A 248 -22.76 17.75 19.39
C SER A 248 -21.45 17.85 20.14
N ALA A 249 -20.94 16.73 20.70
CA ALA A 249 -19.69 16.71 21.40
C ALA A 249 -18.48 16.99 20.50
N ILE A 250 -18.46 16.41 19.29
CA ILE A 250 -17.39 16.63 18.30
C ILE A 250 -17.42 18.08 17.83
N ASN A 251 -18.58 18.63 17.47
CA ASN A 251 -18.71 20.03 17.03
C ASN A 251 -18.25 21.01 18.10
N LYS A 252 -18.50 20.73 19.37
CA LYS A 252 -18.10 21.59 20.49
C LYS A 252 -16.59 21.52 20.76
N ASN A 253 -15.98 20.33 20.73
CA ASN A 253 -14.63 20.15 21.25
C ASN A 253 -13.57 19.97 20.13
N LEU A 254 -13.95 19.43 18.97
CA LEU A 254 -13.06 19.05 17.88
C LEU A 254 -13.76 19.21 16.52
N PRO A 255 -14.22 20.44 16.16
CA PRO A 255 -15.04 20.68 14.97
C PRO A 255 -14.38 20.23 13.66
N GLN A 256 -13.06 20.22 13.60
CA GLN A 256 -12.29 19.74 12.44
C GLN A 256 -12.55 18.28 12.07
N TYR A 257 -13.04 17.45 13.00
CA TYR A 257 -13.37 16.04 12.76
C TYR A 257 -14.85 15.78 12.44
N SER A 258 -15.70 16.81 12.47
CA SER A 258 -17.15 16.66 12.23
C SER A 258 -17.48 16.08 10.86
N SER A 259 -16.79 16.55 9.81
CA SER A 259 -16.99 16.06 8.45
C SER A 259 -16.54 14.59 8.30
N LEU A 260 -15.42 14.22 8.93
CA LEU A 260 -14.94 12.83 8.94
C LEU A 260 -15.95 11.89 9.63
N TYR A 261 -16.41 12.27 10.83
CA TYR A 261 -17.38 11.47 11.59
C TYR A 261 -18.68 11.27 10.78
N SER A 262 -19.20 12.33 10.18
CA SER A 262 -20.41 12.28 9.36
C SER A 262 -20.25 11.43 8.12
N SER A 263 -19.11 11.56 7.41
CA SER A 263 -18.85 10.79 6.18
C SER A 263 -18.74 9.30 6.46
N LEU A 264 -18.01 8.90 7.51
CA LEU A 264 -17.95 7.51 7.96
C LEU A 264 -19.31 7.01 8.44
N GLY A 265 -20.08 7.84 9.16
CA GLY A 265 -21.44 7.53 9.60
C GLY A 265 -22.35 7.20 8.43
N LEU A 266 -22.34 8.00 7.36
CA LEU A 266 -23.15 7.76 6.15
C LEU A 266 -22.80 6.43 5.46
N ILE A 267 -21.50 6.06 5.44
CA ILE A 267 -21.07 4.76 4.93
C ILE A 267 -21.57 3.64 5.86
N THR A 268 -21.46 3.84 7.17
CA THR A 268 -21.89 2.86 8.18
C THR A 268 -23.40 2.59 8.11
N VAL A 269 -24.23 3.60 7.83
CA VAL A 269 -25.67 3.41 7.59
C VAL A 269 -25.91 2.43 6.44
N LYS A 270 -25.18 2.57 5.32
CA LYS A 270 -25.31 1.64 4.18
C LYS A 270 -24.90 0.21 4.55
N VAL A 271 -23.86 0.05 5.37
CA VAL A 271 -23.43 -1.27 5.86
C VAL A 271 -24.47 -1.87 6.80
N ALA A 272 -25.05 -1.09 7.72
CA ALA A 272 -26.12 -1.54 8.63
C ALA A 272 -27.39 -1.97 7.88
N GLN A 273 -27.77 -1.25 6.81
CA GLN A 273 -28.87 -1.65 5.94
C GLN A 273 -28.59 -2.98 5.22
N LYS A 274 -27.37 -3.16 4.68
CA LYS A 274 -26.94 -4.43 4.05
C LYS A 274 -26.91 -5.58 5.06
N LYS A 275 -26.59 -5.31 6.32
CA LYS A 275 -26.63 -6.27 7.42
C LYS A 275 -28.08 -6.65 7.81
N GLY A 276 -29.06 -5.83 7.45
CA GLY A 276 -30.49 -6.02 7.85
C GLY A 276 -30.83 -5.56 9.26
N THR A 277 -29.91 -4.87 9.95
CA THR A 277 -30.16 -4.38 11.33
C THR A 277 -30.75 -2.98 11.39
N LEU A 278 -30.78 -2.25 10.27
CA LEU A 278 -31.31 -0.89 10.18
C LEU A 278 -32.40 -0.81 9.11
N ASN A 279 -33.64 -0.49 9.52
CA ASN A 279 -34.72 -0.31 8.57
C ASN A 279 -34.68 1.04 7.85
N ALA A 280 -35.48 1.21 6.80
CA ALA A 280 -35.46 2.41 5.96
C ALA A 280 -35.83 3.70 6.73
N ARG A 281 -36.74 3.66 7.71
CA ARG A 281 -37.12 4.82 8.54
C ARG A 281 -35.98 5.27 9.42
N GLN A 282 -35.34 4.34 10.13
CA GLN A 282 -34.15 4.61 10.97
C GLN A 282 -32.98 5.14 10.14
N ALA A 283 -32.73 4.53 8.97
CA ALA A 283 -31.67 4.99 8.06
C ALA A 283 -31.92 6.42 7.57
N LYS A 284 -33.19 6.77 7.22
CA LYS A 284 -33.53 8.14 6.82
C LYS A 284 -33.28 9.14 7.95
N GLU A 285 -33.69 8.81 9.18
CA GLU A 285 -33.47 9.67 10.35
C GLU A 285 -32.00 9.90 10.63
N ILE A 286 -31.19 8.83 10.71
CA ILE A 286 -29.75 8.94 10.98
C ILE A 286 -29.02 9.68 9.85
N ASN A 287 -29.39 9.43 8.59
CA ASN A 287 -28.84 10.17 7.45
C ASN A 287 -29.12 11.67 7.52
N ALA A 288 -30.33 12.08 7.96
CA ALA A 288 -30.67 13.49 8.13
C ALA A 288 -29.80 14.17 9.22
N ILE A 289 -29.59 13.47 10.35
CA ILE A 289 -28.73 13.94 11.44
C ILE A 289 -27.28 14.11 10.96
N LEU A 290 -26.72 13.11 10.27
CA LEU A 290 -25.36 13.12 9.77
C LEU A 290 -25.13 14.18 8.68
N LYS A 291 -26.14 14.46 7.84
CA LYS A 291 -26.07 15.48 6.77
C LYS A 291 -26.20 16.91 7.31
N GLY A 292 -26.88 17.12 8.43
CA GLY A 292 -27.05 18.44 9.06
C GLY A 292 -25.71 19.10 9.44
N VAL A 293 -24.69 18.29 9.74
CA VAL A 293 -23.32 18.77 10.03
C VAL A 293 -22.62 19.41 8.83
N LYS A 294 -23.00 19.06 7.60
CA LYS A 294 -22.36 19.60 6.37
C LYS A 294 -22.77 21.05 6.05
N ASN A 295 -23.89 21.54 6.58
CA ASN A 295 -24.42 22.85 6.22
C ASN A 295 -23.94 24.00 7.13
N GLU A 296 -23.34 23.70 8.30
CA GLU A 296 -22.89 24.73 9.25
C GLU A 296 -21.46 25.26 8.95
N HIS A 297 -20.65 24.55 8.16
CA HIS A 297 -19.28 24.95 7.81
C HIS A 297 -19.09 25.37 6.34
N ALA A 298 -20.17 25.47 5.56
CA ALA A 298 -20.15 25.91 4.15
C ALA A 298 -20.62 27.37 3.97
N LYS A 299 -20.50 28.19 5.03
CA LYS A 299 -20.71 29.65 4.94
C LYS A 299 -19.42 30.42 5.24
#